data_823ff77a76117986899d15d6cda8fc05
#
_entry.id   823ff77a76117986899d15d6cda8fc05
#
_cell.length_a   1.000
_cell.length_b   1.000
_cell.length_c   1.000
_cell.angle_alpha   90.00
_cell.angle_beta   90.00
_cell.angle_gamma   90.00
#
_symmetry.space_group_name_H-M   'P 1'
#
loop_
_entity.id
_entity.type
_entity.pdbx_description
1 polymer ?
#
loop_
_entity_poly.entity_id
_entity_poly.type
_entity_poly.pdbx_seq_one_letter_code
_entity_poly.pdbx_strand_id
1 'polypeptide(L)'
;MNMSKSMKRINQFRDERNWRQFHNEKDLAISISLEANELLELFQWKTPEEAKGNPERLKEELADVLIYSYMMADNLGFDIDEIIAEKLIKNDRKYPVPKSFGQKKKYNELDEVD
;
A
#
# COMPACT_ATOMS: atom_id res chain seq x y z
N MET A 1 0.91 11.57 -18.60
CA MET A 1 0.42 11.04 -17.31
C MET A 1 0.33 12.17 -16.29
N ASN A 2 -0.83 12.39 -15.73
CA ASN A 2 -0.99 13.38 -14.66
C ASN A 2 -0.49 12.78 -13.35
N MET A 3 0.59 13.33 -12.86
CA MET A 3 1.18 12.88 -11.60
C MET A 3 0.40 13.47 -10.43
N SER A 4 0.06 12.64 -9.45
CA SER A 4 -0.61 13.10 -8.24
C SER A 4 0.28 14.09 -7.47
N LYS A 5 -0.35 14.91 -6.63
CA LYS A 5 0.37 15.85 -5.78
C LYS A 5 1.40 15.15 -4.89
N SER A 6 1.01 14.02 -4.30
CA SER A 6 1.92 13.25 -3.44
C SER A 6 3.11 12.70 -4.22
N MET A 7 2.88 12.18 -5.43
CA MET A 7 3.97 11.66 -6.27
C MET A 7 4.97 12.76 -6.60
N LYS A 8 4.49 13.95 -6.96
CA LYS A 8 5.37 15.10 -7.26
C LYS A 8 6.23 15.49 -6.08
N ARG A 9 5.63 15.54 -4.89
CA ARG A 9 6.35 15.91 -3.65
C ARG A 9 7.36 14.85 -3.25
N ILE A 10 7.02 13.57 -3.39
CA ILE A 10 7.94 12.47 -3.11
C ILE A 10 9.14 12.53 -4.05
N ASN A 11 8.90 12.72 -5.35
CA ASN A 11 9.97 12.82 -6.34
C ASN A 11 10.87 14.02 -6.09
N GLN A 12 10.28 15.17 -5.75
CA GLN A 12 11.06 16.35 -5.39
C GLN A 12 11.96 16.09 -4.19
N PHE A 13 11.42 15.45 -3.16
CA PHE A 13 12.18 15.11 -1.94
C PHE A 13 13.41 14.25 -2.26
N ARG A 14 13.25 13.20 -3.06
CA ARG A 14 14.38 12.31 -3.38
C ARG A 14 15.34 12.92 -4.41
N ASP A 15 14.84 13.75 -5.34
CA ASP A 15 15.69 14.40 -6.35
C ASP A 15 16.55 15.48 -5.74
N GLU A 16 16.04 16.26 -4.81
CA GLU A 16 16.81 17.28 -4.10
C GLU A 16 17.99 16.66 -3.32
N ARG A 17 17.89 15.39 -2.96
CA ARG A 17 18.92 14.66 -2.21
C ARG A 17 19.76 13.73 -3.09
N ASN A 18 19.45 13.70 -4.37
CA ASN A 18 20.08 12.78 -5.32
C ASN A 18 19.98 11.31 -4.87
N TRP A 19 18.81 10.92 -4.37
CA TRP A 19 18.60 9.60 -3.80
C TRP A 19 18.11 8.56 -4.78
N ARG A 20 17.68 8.94 -6.01
CA ARG A 20 17.22 7.96 -7.01
C ARG A 20 18.30 6.92 -7.32
N GLN A 21 19.56 7.28 -7.22
CA GLN A 21 20.67 6.35 -7.43
C GLN A 21 20.65 5.17 -6.46
N PHE A 22 19.99 5.32 -5.31
CA PHE A 22 19.86 4.25 -4.30
C PHE A 22 18.51 3.56 -4.37
N HIS A 23 17.55 4.07 -5.12
CA HIS A 23 16.17 3.60 -5.14
C HIS A 23 15.90 2.68 -6.33
N ASN A 24 16.64 1.56 -6.42
CA ASN A 24 16.29 0.52 -7.40
C ASN A 24 15.09 -0.27 -6.89
N GLU A 25 14.41 -0.99 -7.78
CA GLU A 25 13.15 -1.67 -7.48
C GLU A 25 13.28 -2.73 -6.39
N LYS A 26 14.39 -3.44 -6.38
CA LYS A 26 14.66 -4.45 -5.34
C LYS A 26 14.77 -3.80 -3.97
N ASP A 27 15.57 -2.75 -3.86
CA ASP A 27 15.77 -2.06 -2.58
C ASP A 27 14.50 -1.35 -2.13
N LEU A 28 13.71 -0.83 -3.05
CA LEU A 28 12.39 -0.27 -2.71
C LEU A 28 11.43 -1.35 -2.21
N ALA A 29 11.44 -2.53 -2.80
CA ALA A 29 10.63 -3.65 -2.31
C ALA A 29 11.03 -4.04 -0.89
N ILE A 30 12.33 -4.09 -0.62
CA ILE A 30 12.84 -4.35 0.73
C ILE A 30 12.36 -3.25 1.71
N SER A 31 12.47 -1.99 1.30
CA SER A 31 12.04 -0.86 2.14
C SER A 31 10.55 -0.90 2.44
N ILE A 32 9.71 -1.24 1.47
CA ILE A 32 8.27 -1.41 1.67
C ILE A 32 8.01 -2.47 2.74
N SER A 33 8.71 -3.60 2.67
CA SER A 33 8.56 -4.69 3.64
C SER A 33 9.00 -4.26 5.03
N LEU A 34 10.14 -3.57 5.14
CA LEU A 34 10.66 -3.11 6.42
C LEU A 34 9.70 -2.09 7.07
N GLU A 35 9.19 -1.14 6.29
CA GLU A 35 8.25 -0.15 6.82
C GLU A 35 6.91 -0.77 7.20
N ALA A 36 6.45 -1.77 6.45
CA ALA A 36 5.26 -2.53 6.81
C ALA A 36 5.46 -3.25 8.16
N ASN A 37 6.67 -3.76 8.41
CA ASN A 37 7.00 -4.39 9.69
C ASN A 37 7.03 -3.37 10.82
N GLU A 38 7.52 -2.16 10.59
CA GLU A 38 7.49 -1.09 11.61
C GLU A 38 6.05 -0.72 11.96
N LEU A 39 5.17 -0.67 10.96
CA LEU A 39 3.74 -0.47 11.21
C LEU A 39 3.17 -1.62 12.05
N LEU A 40 3.54 -2.86 11.73
CA LEU A 40 3.10 -4.04 12.47
C LEU A 40 3.57 -4.00 13.94
N GLU A 41 4.80 -3.55 14.20
CA GLU A 41 5.34 -3.45 15.55
C GLU A 41 4.51 -2.58 16.48
N LEU A 42 3.79 -1.60 15.94
CA LEU A 42 2.91 -0.74 16.75
C LEU A 42 1.72 -1.50 17.34
N PHE A 43 1.42 -2.67 16.79
CA PHE A 43 0.33 -3.54 17.26
C PHE A 43 0.83 -4.72 18.08
N GLN A 44 2.14 -4.94 18.14
CA GLN A 44 2.71 -6.07 18.87
C GLN A 44 2.39 -5.97 20.36
N TRP A 45 1.85 -7.04 20.91
CA TRP A 45 1.45 -7.15 22.33
C TRP A 45 0.34 -6.17 22.72
N LYS A 46 -0.40 -5.65 21.75
CA LYS A 46 -1.46 -4.65 21.97
C LYS A 46 -2.77 -5.06 21.30
N THR A 47 -3.88 -4.63 21.89
CA THR A 47 -5.16 -4.68 21.21
C THR A 47 -5.21 -3.60 20.12
N PRO A 48 -6.13 -3.70 19.14
CA PRO A 48 -6.32 -2.61 18.17
C PRO A 48 -6.58 -1.27 18.85
N GLU A 49 -7.36 -1.26 19.92
CA GLU A 49 -7.71 -0.04 20.65
C GLU A 49 -6.48 0.59 21.32
N GLU A 50 -5.60 -0.23 21.89
CA GLU A 50 -4.36 0.25 22.50
C GLU A 50 -3.44 0.88 21.45
N ALA A 51 -3.29 0.24 20.27
CA ALA A 51 -2.47 0.75 19.19
C ALA A 51 -3.02 2.08 18.66
N LYS A 52 -4.34 2.24 18.55
CA LYS A 52 -4.99 3.49 18.12
C LYS A 52 -4.78 4.65 19.09
N GLY A 53 -4.34 4.36 20.30
CA GLY A 53 -4.02 5.40 21.28
C GLY A 53 -2.82 6.26 20.89
N ASN A 54 -2.06 5.86 19.86
CA ASN A 54 -0.95 6.66 19.33
C ASN A 54 -1.12 6.89 17.83
N PRO A 55 -2.09 7.73 17.43
CA PRO A 55 -2.39 7.93 16.00
C PRO A 55 -1.24 8.56 15.22
N GLU A 56 -0.40 9.36 15.85
CA GLU A 56 0.74 10.00 15.16
C GLU A 56 1.75 8.96 14.67
N ARG A 57 2.05 7.95 15.48
CA ARG A 57 2.95 6.86 15.07
C ARG A 57 2.33 6.03 13.95
N LEU A 58 1.04 5.75 14.03
CA LEU A 58 0.34 5.03 12.97
C LEU A 58 0.38 5.79 11.64
N LYS A 59 0.16 7.10 11.68
CA LYS A 59 0.25 7.95 10.48
C LYS A 59 1.64 7.90 9.86
N GLU A 60 2.67 8.06 10.69
CA GLU A 60 4.07 8.08 10.22
C GLU A 60 4.44 6.77 9.54
N GLU A 61 4.19 5.64 10.18
CA GLU A 61 4.59 4.35 9.62
C GLU A 61 3.76 3.98 8.38
N LEU A 62 2.46 4.30 8.39
CA LEU A 62 1.64 4.10 7.21
C LEU A 62 2.10 4.99 6.05
N ALA A 63 2.45 6.24 6.33
CA ALA A 63 2.97 7.17 5.33
C ALA A 63 4.27 6.64 4.71
N ASP A 64 5.17 6.08 5.51
CA ASP A 64 6.42 5.53 5.00
C ASP A 64 6.19 4.36 4.04
N VAL A 65 5.24 3.47 4.34
CA VAL A 65 4.85 2.38 3.43
C VAL A 65 4.37 2.95 2.10
N LEU A 66 3.54 3.98 2.14
CA LEU A 66 3.00 4.61 0.93
C LEU A 66 4.09 5.33 0.13
N ILE A 67 4.99 6.04 0.82
CA ILE A 67 6.07 6.78 0.15
C ILE A 67 6.95 5.83 -0.67
N TYR A 68 7.42 4.74 -0.08
CA TYR A 68 8.24 3.77 -0.81
C TYR A 68 7.47 3.07 -1.91
N SER A 69 6.18 2.80 -1.69
CA SER A 69 5.32 2.21 -2.72
C SER A 69 5.15 3.15 -3.92
N TYR A 70 4.98 4.44 -3.66
CA TYR A 70 4.90 5.46 -4.72
C TYR A 70 6.21 5.59 -5.49
N MET A 71 7.34 5.54 -4.79
CA MET A 71 8.65 5.56 -5.44
C MET A 71 8.83 4.38 -6.40
N MET A 72 8.40 3.20 -5.98
CA MET A 72 8.45 2.01 -6.84
C MET A 72 7.56 2.17 -8.07
N ALA A 73 6.33 2.65 -7.89
CA ALA A 73 5.43 2.89 -9.01
C ALA A 73 6.02 3.89 -10.01
N ASP A 74 6.61 4.97 -9.51
CA ASP A 74 7.24 5.96 -10.37
C ASP A 74 8.41 5.37 -11.16
N ASN A 75 9.27 4.61 -10.50
CA ASN A 75 10.40 3.95 -11.19
C ASN A 75 9.94 3.03 -12.31
N LEU A 76 8.83 2.33 -12.12
CA LEU A 76 8.29 1.38 -13.09
C LEU A 76 7.35 2.04 -14.12
N GLY A 77 7.09 3.33 -13.98
CA GLY A 77 6.19 4.06 -14.89
C GLY A 77 4.72 3.72 -14.69
N PHE A 78 4.34 3.27 -13.51
CA PHE A 78 2.95 2.93 -13.19
C PHE A 78 2.20 4.14 -12.65
N ASP A 79 0.97 4.33 -13.12
CA ASP A 79 0.04 5.27 -12.52
C ASP A 79 -0.67 4.58 -11.36
N ILE A 80 -0.58 5.15 -10.16
CA ILE A 80 -1.12 4.55 -8.95
C ILE A 80 -2.62 4.29 -9.06
N ASP A 81 -3.38 5.28 -9.49
CA ASP A 81 -4.83 5.15 -9.61
C ASP A 81 -5.21 4.08 -10.62
N GLU A 82 -4.48 4.01 -11.73
CA GLU A 82 -4.72 3.04 -12.78
C GLU A 82 -4.47 1.61 -12.32
N ILE A 83 -3.31 1.35 -11.67
CA ILE A 83 -3.01 -0.02 -11.21
C ILE A 83 -3.96 -0.48 -10.12
N ILE A 84 -4.41 0.43 -9.27
CA ILE A 84 -5.42 0.11 -8.25
C ILE A 84 -6.75 -0.21 -8.90
N ALA A 85 -7.20 0.61 -9.84
CA ALA A 85 -8.46 0.39 -10.57
C ALA A 85 -8.46 -0.95 -11.30
N GLU A 86 -7.36 -1.26 -12.00
CA GLU A 86 -7.22 -2.54 -12.71
C GLU A 86 -7.27 -3.73 -11.77
N LYS A 87 -6.61 -3.61 -10.63
CA LYS A 87 -6.60 -4.70 -9.64
C LYS A 87 -7.96 -4.89 -9.00
N LEU A 88 -8.69 -3.80 -8.74
CA LEU A 88 -10.05 -3.87 -8.19
C LEU A 88 -11.01 -4.56 -9.15
N ILE A 89 -10.86 -4.38 -10.46
CA ILE A 89 -11.66 -5.10 -11.47
C ILE A 89 -11.42 -6.61 -11.36
N LYS A 90 -10.15 -7.02 -11.23
CA LYS A 90 -9.80 -8.43 -11.05
C LYS A 90 -10.36 -8.99 -9.75
N ASN A 91 -10.28 -8.22 -8.68
CA ASN A 91 -10.79 -8.61 -7.37
C ASN A 91 -12.32 -8.72 -7.37
N ASP A 92 -12.99 -7.84 -8.10
CA ASP A 92 -14.45 -7.88 -8.24
C ASP A 92 -14.91 -9.20 -8.90
N ARG A 93 -14.16 -9.69 -9.87
CA ARG A 93 -14.41 -10.99 -10.49
C ARG A 93 -14.21 -12.16 -9.53
N LYS A 94 -13.20 -12.08 -8.65
CA LYS A 94 -12.91 -13.11 -7.64
C LYS A 94 -13.89 -13.06 -6.48
N TYR A 95 -14.36 -11.88 -6.14
CA TYR A 95 -15.23 -11.61 -4.99
C TYR A 95 -16.51 -10.89 -5.42
N PRO A 96 -17.36 -11.55 -6.24
CA PRO A 96 -18.61 -10.90 -6.66
C PRO A 96 -19.46 -10.56 -5.44
N VAL A 97 -20.12 -9.41 -5.48
CA VAL A 97 -20.88 -8.87 -4.34
C VAL A 97 -21.86 -9.89 -3.76
N PRO A 98 -22.69 -10.59 -4.54
CA PRO A 98 -23.64 -11.54 -3.95
C PRO A 98 -23.00 -12.65 -3.12
N LYS A 99 -21.80 -13.11 -3.51
CA LYS A 99 -21.09 -14.20 -2.81
C LYS A 99 -20.25 -13.71 -1.66
N SER A 100 -19.83 -12.45 -1.71
CA SER A 100 -18.82 -11.90 -0.77
C SER A 100 -19.41 -11.04 0.33
N PHE A 101 -20.66 -10.60 0.16
CA PHE A 101 -21.28 -9.68 1.11
C PHE A 101 -21.32 -10.29 2.52
N GLY A 102 -20.68 -9.59 3.45
CA GLY A 102 -20.63 -10.03 4.84
C GLY A 102 -19.71 -11.23 5.12
N GLN A 103 -18.88 -11.64 4.14
CA GLN A 103 -17.97 -12.77 4.27
C GLN A 103 -16.51 -12.38 4.06
N LYS A 104 -15.59 -13.08 4.72
CA LYS A 104 -14.15 -12.87 4.60
C LYS A 104 -13.42 -14.08 4.01
N LYS A 105 -14.15 -15.06 3.47
CA LYS A 105 -13.55 -16.24 2.83
C LYS A 105 -12.81 -15.86 1.56
N LYS A 106 -11.75 -16.59 1.24
CA LYS A 106 -11.03 -16.41 -0.03
C LYS A 106 -11.93 -16.79 -1.21
N TYR A 107 -11.63 -16.27 -2.39
CA TYR A 107 -12.47 -16.45 -3.58
C TYR A 107 -12.77 -17.91 -3.92
N ASN A 108 -11.82 -18.82 -3.64
CA ASN A 108 -11.98 -20.25 -3.89
C ASN A 108 -12.77 -20.98 -2.81
N GLU A 109 -13.15 -20.27 -1.75
CA GLU A 109 -13.93 -20.80 -0.63
C GLU A 109 -15.35 -20.22 -0.57
N LEU A 110 -15.68 -19.29 -1.49
CA LEU A 110 -17.00 -18.65 -1.51
C LEU A 110 -18.08 -19.63 -1.99
N ASP A 111 -19.22 -19.62 -1.28
CA ASP A 111 -20.38 -20.43 -1.67
C ASP A 111 -21.02 -19.87 -2.93
N GLU A 112 -21.63 -20.75 -3.73
CA GLU A 112 -22.43 -20.30 -4.88
C GLU A 112 -23.71 -19.63 -4.38
N VAL A 113 -24.14 -18.60 -5.14
CA VAL A 113 -25.38 -17.90 -4.89
C VAL A 113 -26.42 -18.41 -5.88
N ASP A 114 -27.51 -18.95 -5.35
CA ASP A 114 -28.64 -19.46 -6.14
C ASP A 114 -29.43 -18.32 -6.80
#